data_e2ea5708649c9da86804cce770a1a7f5
#
_entry.id   e2ea5708649c9da86804cce770a1a7f5
#
_cell.length_a   1.000
_cell.length_b   1.000
_cell.length_c   1.000
_cell.angle_alpha   90.00
_cell.angle_beta   90.00
_cell.angle_gamma   90.00
#
_symmetry.space_group_name_H-M   'P 1'
#
loop_
_entity.id
_entity.type
_entity.pdbx_description
1 polymer ?
#
loop_
_entity_poly.entity_id
_entity_poly.type
_entity_poly.pdbx_seq_one_letter_code
_entity_poly.pdbx_strand_id
1 'polypeptide(L)' 'ASVKGTIGTIPETPGLAVWKSGHIGVYIGNGEVIEAMGTHYGVVKTQLADRNWTAWLEIPYIQYD' A
#
# COMPACT_ATOMS: atom_id res chain seq x y z
N ALA A 1 3.41 -18.48 -1.28
CA ALA A 1 2.02 -18.08 -1.07
C ALA A 1 1.95 -16.62 -0.72
N SER A 2 0.92 -15.97 -1.19
CA SER A 2 0.73 -14.56 -0.92
C SER A 2 -0.04 -14.38 0.38
N VAL A 3 0.47 -13.50 1.24
CA VAL A 3 -0.28 -13.04 2.40
C VAL A 3 -1.01 -11.77 1.99
N LYS A 4 -2.31 -11.75 2.23
CA LYS A 4 -3.16 -10.62 1.85
C LYS A 4 -4.36 -10.52 2.77
N GLY A 5 -5.02 -9.38 2.74
CA GLY A 5 -6.22 -9.18 3.53
C GLY A 5 -6.94 -7.91 3.13
N THR A 6 -8.07 -7.65 3.77
CA THR A 6 -8.80 -6.40 3.59
C THR A 6 -8.03 -5.26 4.25
N ILE A 7 -8.24 -4.04 3.76
CA ILE A 7 -7.43 -2.90 4.21
C ILE A 7 -7.58 -2.62 5.70
N GLY A 8 -8.74 -2.93 6.27
CA GLY A 8 -8.95 -2.74 7.71
C GLY A 8 -8.11 -3.63 8.60
N THR A 9 -7.48 -4.67 8.02
CA THR A 9 -6.64 -5.61 8.77
C THR A 9 -5.15 -5.44 8.47
N ILE A 10 -4.75 -4.36 7.78
CA ILE A 10 -3.36 -4.19 7.37
C ILE A 10 -2.43 -4.15 8.58
N PRO A 11 -1.38 -5.01 8.60
CA PRO A 11 -0.40 -4.95 9.68
C PRO A 11 0.52 -3.73 9.53
N GLU A 12 1.13 -3.32 10.63
CA GLU A 12 2.05 -2.18 10.64
C GLU A 12 3.43 -2.63 10.14
N THR A 13 3.47 -3.00 8.86
CA THR A 13 4.67 -3.56 8.22
C THR A 13 5.01 -2.75 6.97
N PRO A 14 6.12 -2.00 6.97
CA PRO A 14 6.52 -1.26 5.77
C PRO A 14 6.81 -2.20 4.60
N GLY A 15 6.48 -1.76 3.40
CA GLY A 15 6.75 -2.50 2.18
C GLY A 15 5.58 -3.32 1.66
N LEU A 16 4.44 -3.32 2.35
CA LEU A 16 3.25 -3.99 1.85
C LEU A 16 2.65 -3.20 0.68
N ALA A 17 2.11 -3.92 -0.30
CA ALA A 17 1.34 -3.28 -1.35
C ALA A 17 -0.08 -3.00 -0.84
N VAL A 18 -0.64 -1.87 -1.22
CA VAL A 18 -2.05 -1.55 -1.00
C VAL A 18 -2.70 -1.35 -2.37
N TRP A 19 -3.93 -1.79 -2.49
CA TRP A 19 -4.61 -1.90 -3.77
C TRP A 19 -6.03 -1.36 -3.71
N LYS A 20 -6.42 -0.70 -4.77
CA LYS A 20 -7.82 -0.41 -5.07
C LYS A 20 -8.00 -0.51 -6.58
N SER A 21 -9.24 -0.50 -7.05
CA SER A 21 -9.52 -0.70 -8.48
C SER A 21 -8.73 0.30 -9.33
N GLY A 22 -7.86 -0.23 -10.19
CA GLY A 22 -7.05 0.57 -11.11
C GLY A 22 -5.87 1.30 -10.50
N HIS A 23 -5.50 1.03 -9.25
CA HIS A 23 -4.41 1.76 -8.60
C HIS A 23 -3.75 0.94 -7.52
N ILE A 24 -2.45 1.15 -7.33
CA ILE A 24 -1.66 0.45 -6.32
C ILE A 24 -0.69 1.43 -5.67
N GLY A 25 -0.38 1.19 -4.41
CA GLY A 25 0.63 1.95 -3.68
C GLY A 25 1.44 1.05 -2.78
N VAL A 26 2.39 1.63 -2.06
CA VAL A 26 3.23 0.90 -1.10
C VAL A 26 3.06 1.52 0.28
N TYR A 27 2.65 0.71 1.24
CA TYR A 27 2.53 1.14 2.64
C TYR A 27 3.91 1.22 3.26
N ILE A 28 4.22 2.33 3.91
CA ILE A 28 5.53 2.57 4.52
C ILE A 28 5.47 2.62 6.05
N GLY A 29 4.33 2.25 6.63
CA GLY A 29 4.13 2.31 8.07
C GLY A 29 3.60 3.66 8.52
N ASN A 30 3.20 3.74 9.77
CA ASN A 30 2.71 4.97 10.40
C ASN A 30 1.50 5.58 9.68
N GLY A 31 0.71 4.75 9.01
CA GLY A 31 -0.46 5.21 8.28
C GLY A 31 -0.15 5.95 6.98
N GLU A 32 1.05 5.76 6.41
CA GLU A 32 1.49 6.47 5.21
C GLU A 32 1.69 5.54 4.04
N VAL A 33 1.42 6.04 2.83
CA VAL A 33 1.52 5.29 1.57
C VAL A 33 2.29 6.11 0.56
N ILE A 34 3.16 5.45 -0.20
CA ILE A 34 3.80 6.04 -1.37
C ILE A 34 3.05 5.55 -2.60
N GLU A 35 2.63 6.46 -3.45
CA GLU A 35 1.87 6.10 -4.65
C GLU A 35 2.26 6.97 -5.83
N ALA A 36 2.17 6.40 -7.03
CA ALA A 36 2.41 7.13 -8.26
C ALA A 36 1.10 7.78 -8.70
N MET A 37 1.09 9.11 -8.78
CA MET A 37 -0.12 9.89 -9.06
C MET A 37 -0.17 10.41 -10.49
N GLY A 38 0.60 9.79 -11.40
CA GLY A 38 0.64 10.17 -12.80
C GLY A 38 1.77 11.12 -13.13
N THR A 39 1.86 11.51 -14.42
CA THR A 39 3.01 12.24 -14.93
C THR A 39 3.14 13.65 -14.36
N HIS A 40 2.03 14.28 -13.99
CA HIS A 40 2.05 15.63 -13.43
C HIS A 40 2.51 15.66 -11.97
N TYR A 41 2.13 14.67 -11.20
CA TYR A 41 2.37 14.68 -9.76
C TYR A 41 3.51 13.77 -9.34
N GLY A 42 3.91 12.82 -10.21
CA GLY A 42 4.97 11.88 -9.89
C GLY A 42 4.61 10.96 -8.73
N VAL A 43 5.61 10.65 -7.93
CA VAL A 43 5.45 9.80 -6.74
C VAL A 43 5.22 10.69 -5.53
N VAL A 44 4.15 10.42 -4.78
CA VAL A 44 3.77 11.25 -3.64
C VAL A 44 3.52 10.37 -2.43
N LYS A 45 3.66 10.97 -1.25
CA LYS A 45 3.31 10.34 0.02
C LYS A 45 1.92 10.82 0.44
N THR A 46 1.04 9.87 0.74
CA THR A 46 -0.33 10.15 1.16
C THR A 46 -0.64 9.43 2.46
N GLN A 47 -1.75 9.81 3.08
CA GLN A 47 -2.21 9.11 4.29
C GLN A 47 -3.08 7.92 3.88
N LEU A 48 -2.84 6.79 4.49
CA LEU A 48 -3.62 5.57 4.22
C LEU A 48 -5.12 5.82 4.38
N ALA A 49 -5.49 6.53 5.44
CA ALA A 49 -6.91 6.79 5.76
C ALA A 49 -7.59 7.75 4.80
N ASP A 50 -6.82 8.55 4.05
CA ASP A 50 -7.37 9.53 3.12
C ASP A 50 -7.69 8.94 1.75
N ARG A 51 -7.31 7.69 1.52
CA ARG A 51 -7.52 7.00 0.25
C ARG A 51 -8.41 5.79 0.50
N ASN A 52 -9.23 5.45 -0.46
CA ASN A 52 -10.17 4.33 -0.33
C ASN A 52 -9.53 3.02 -0.77
N TRP A 53 -8.44 2.64 -0.11
CA TRP A 53 -7.78 1.37 -0.40
C TRP A 53 -8.71 0.21 -0.06
N THR A 54 -8.63 -0.85 -0.85
CA THR A 54 -9.50 -2.02 -0.70
C THR A 54 -8.81 -3.14 0.06
N ALA A 55 -7.55 -3.41 -0.30
CA ALA A 55 -6.83 -4.58 0.20
C ALA A 55 -5.36 -4.28 0.34
N TRP A 56 -4.67 -5.16 1.07
CA TRP A 56 -3.21 -5.15 1.18
C TRP A 56 -2.69 -6.53 0.83
N LEU A 57 -1.43 -6.61 0.41
CA LEU A 57 -0.76 -7.88 0.16
C LEU A 57 0.75 -7.74 0.34
N GLU A 58 1.40 -8.87 0.65
CA GLU A 58 2.85 -8.94 0.64
C GLU A 58 3.34 -9.06 -0.80
N ILE A 59 4.37 -8.29 -1.12
CA ILE A 59 4.97 -8.35 -2.45
C ILE A 59 5.88 -9.58 -2.49
N PRO A 60 5.75 -10.46 -3.50
CA PRO A 60 6.61 -11.63 -3.61
C PRO A 60 8.09 -11.24 -3.65
N TYR A 61 8.93 -12.08 -3.08
CA TYR A 61 10.39 -11.93 -3.05
C TYR A 61 10.91 -10.83 -2.13
N ILE A 62 10.03 -10.13 -1.40
CA ILE A 62 10.44 -9.22 -0.32
C ILE A 62 10.35 -9.99 0.99
N GLN A 63 11.41 -9.92 1.77
CA GLN A 63 11.43 -10.55 3.07
C GLN A 63 10.90 -9.56 4.11
N TYR A 64 9.84 -9.96 4.79
CA TYR A 64 9.24 -9.17 5.87
C TYR A 64 9.61 -9.82 7.20
N ASP A 65 10.12 -9.04 8.12
CA ASP A 65 10.48 -9.53 9.45
C ASP A 65 9.36 -9.39 10.45
#